data_7d35e79eddc125f03ed1c8a383eb7bf7
#
_entry.id   7d35e79eddc125f03ed1c8a383eb7bf7
#
_cell.length_a   1.000
_cell.length_b   1.000
_cell.length_c   1.000
_cell.angle_alpha   90.00
_cell.angle_beta   90.00
_cell.angle_gamma   90.00
#
_symmetry.space_group_name_H-M   'P 1'
#
loop_
_entity.id
_entity.type
_entity.pdbx_description
1 polymer ?
#
loop_
_entity_poly.entity_id
_entity_poly.type
_entity_poly.pdbx_seq_one_letter_code
_entity_poly.pdbx_strand_id
1 'polypeptide(L)'
;MEKFLSGIFVFVTVILLPSCTYYFQLDDVAESPKLVMYSYPGSGDTTIVRLSRSLPVSAKGSIVSGLRSPDIRCTVNGTPVSLQWTADSLPGVPAGSHYLVTAYRDGDCVEFTASVEGLMAVSAATVIPVSFPLLSVEMKRKSSEPSTLQFLIRFKDESSRTDYYAVKIEKKLMYWKNGVYSEERYLMALDLKDEPLLDTFSGLDEMLLPDKEFYQNLYFWDDEKIQGKEYTLRLNTSYGADYETDYEWGEEKEHVVCKKQYRISLYSLSEECYRYLKSLNDQHSNQLTSSELAPIRPTYTNVRNGLGLVGGCRLMQTDWMDNLKED
;
A
#
# COMPACT_ATOMS: atom_id res chain seq x y z
N MET A 1 28.29 39.83 -46.45
CA MET A 1 28.87 40.10 -45.11
C MET A 1 27.81 40.17 -44.00
N GLU A 2 26.69 40.91 -44.22
CA GLU A 2 25.64 41.04 -43.16
C GLU A 2 25.00 39.75 -42.68
N LYS A 3 24.71 38.79 -43.56
CA LYS A 3 24.13 37.49 -43.17
C LYS A 3 25.11 36.64 -42.35
N PHE A 4 26.41 36.81 -42.54
CA PHE A 4 27.43 36.08 -41.80
C PHE A 4 27.61 36.64 -40.37
N LEU A 5 27.57 37.99 -40.27
CA LEU A 5 27.60 38.65 -38.96
C LEU A 5 26.35 38.37 -38.12
N SER A 6 25.14 38.30 -38.75
CA SER A 6 23.90 37.95 -38.06
C SER A 6 23.91 36.51 -37.51
N GLY A 7 24.50 35.56 -38.27
CA GLY A 7 24.66 34.17 -37.81
C GLY A 7 25.61 34.03 -36.62
N ILE A 8 26.71 34.79 -36.61
CA ILE A 8 27.66 34.81 -35.50
C ILE A 8 27.03 35.42 -34.26
N PHE A 9 26.24 36.48 -34.40
CA PHE A 9 25.58 37.14 -33.28
C PHE A 9 24.53 36.23 -32.61
N VAL A 10 23.73 35.51 -33.38
CA VAL A 10 22.76 34.52 -32.85
C VAL A 10 23.49 33.35 -32.14
N PHE A 11 24.60 32.86 -32.71
CA PHE A 11 25.39 31.78 -32.11
C PHE A 11 26.05 32.19 -30.77
N VAL A 12 26.58 33.43 -30.69
CA VAL A 12 27.16 33.97 -29.46
C VAL A 12 26.09 34.23 -28.39
N THR A 13 24.85 34.62 -28.78
CA THR A 13 23.76 34.87 -27.82
C THR A 13 23.28 33.56 -27.20
N VAL A 14 23.29 32.43 -27.93
CA VAL A 14 22.93 31.11 -27.42
C VAL A 14 23.97 30.56 -26.42
N ILE A 15 25.26 30.90 -26.60
CA ILE A 15 26.34 30.44 -25.69
C ILE A 15 26.33 31.23 -24.36
N LEU A 16 25.74 32.42 -24.33
CA LEU A 16 25.70 33.29 -23.16
C LEU A 16 24.46 33.06 -22.25
N LEU A 17 23.64 32.03 -22.51
CA LEU A 17 22.61 31.64 -21.55
C LEU A 17 23.32 30.95 -20.38
N PRO A 18 23.48 31.60 -19.22
CA PRO A 18 23.99 30.91 -18.05
C PRO A 18 22.96 29.85 -17.67
N SER A 19 23.34 28.62 -17.78
CA SER A 19 22.63 27.53 -17.11
C SER A 19 22.75 27.78 -15.61
N CYS A 20 21.75 28.41 -15.01
CA CYS A 20 21.65 28.54 -13.57
C CYS A 20 21.35 27.13 -13.03
N THR A 21 22.39 26.38 -12.72
CA THR A 21 22.29 25.21 -11.83
C THR A 21 22.05 25.75 -10.43
N TYR A 22 20.81 25.75 -10.01
CA TYR A 22 20.44 26.10 -8.65
C TYR A 22 20.75 24.90 -7.75
N TYR A 23 21.87 24.97 -7.03
CA TYR A 23 22.15 23.97 -5.99
C TYR A 23 21.32 24.34 -4.76
N PHE A 24 20.27 23.58 -4.51
CA PHE A 24 19.53 23.66 -3.26
C PHE A 24 20.39 23.00 -2.17
N GLN A 25 20.97 23.80 -1.28
CA GLN A 25 21.67 23.27 -0.11
C GLN A 25 20.62 22.83 0.91
N LEU A 26 20.40 21.51 0.99
CA LEU A 26 19.52 20.89 1.98
C LEU A 26 20.06 20.97 3.42
N ASP A 27 21.31 21.40 3.58
CA ASP A 27 21.97 21.47 4.89
C ASP A 27 21.39 22.56 5.84
N ASP A 28 20.71 23.56 5.31
CA ASP A 28 20.10 24.63 6.08
C ASP A 28 18.66 24.33 6.57
N VAL A 29 18.07 23.22 6.14
CA VAL A 29 16.75 22.77 6.62
C VAL A 29 16.95 21.75 7.74
N ALA A 30 17.55 22.18 8.85
CA ALA A 30 17.61 21.40 10.09
C ALA A 30 16.22 21.36 10.74
N GLU A 31 15.26 20.65 10.15
CA GLU A 31 14.05 20.33 10.88
C GLU A 31 14.40 19.52 12.12
N SER A 32 13.90 19.97 13.28
CA SER A 32 14.03 19.21 14.51
C SER A 32 13.40 17.81 14.32
N PRO A 33 14.06 16.75 14.79
CA PRO A 33 13.53 15.40 14.65
C PRO A 33 12.11 15.29 15.23
N LYS A 34 11.23 14.62 14.50
CA LYS A 34 9.85 14.38 14.89
C LYS A 34 9.65 12.92 15.30
N LEU A 35 8.71 12.69 16.21
CA LEU A 35 8.26 11.32 16.52
C LEU A 35 7.38 10.82 15.38
N VAL A 36 7.62 9.60 14.95
CA VAL A 36 6.86 8.91 13.89
C VAL A 36 6.08 7.79 14.51
N MET A 37 4.76 7.75 14.28
CA MET A 37 3.88 6.74 14.84
C MET A 37 3.06 6.04 13.74
N TYR A 38 3.10 4.69 13.73
CA TYR A 38 2.27 3.85 12.87
C TYR A 38 1.48 2.85 13.68
N SER A 39 0.17 2.78 13.42
CA SER A 39 -0.72 1.75 13.97
C SER A 39 -1.95 1.54 13.07
N TYR A 40 -2.39 0.27 12.97
CA TYR A 40 -3.54 -0.13 12.16
C TYR A 40 -4.54 -0.94 13.01
N PRO A 41 -5.28 -0.29 13.92
CA PRO A 41 -6.26 -0.98 14.76
C PRO A 41 -7.42 -1.53 13.91
N GLY A 42 -7.95 -2.69 14.32
CA GLY A 42 -9.11 -3.34 13.72
C GLY A 42 -8.80 -4.37 12.64
N SER A 43 -7.54 -4.49 12.18
CA SER A 43 -7.14 -5.52 11.20
C SER A 43 -7.12 -6.95 11.77
N GLY A 44 -7.23 -7.09 13.07
CA GLY A 44 -7.25 -8.32 13.84
C GLY A 44 -7.35 -7.99 15.33
N ASP A 45 -7.25 -8.99 16.19
CA ASP A 45 -7.33 -8.81 17.66
C ASP A 45 -6.08 -8.14 18.24
N THR A 46 -4.95 -8.22 17.54
CA THR A 46 -3.68 -7.64 17.98
C THR A 46 -3.36 -6.38 17.18
N THR A 47 -3.24 -5.26 17.89
CA THR A 47 -2.83 -3.98 17.32
C THR A 47 -1.41 -3.65 17.72
N ILE A 48 -0.56 -3.40 16.73
CA ILE A 48 0.84 -3.03 16.93
C ILE A 48 0.98 -1.51 16.83
N VAL A 49 1.73 -0.91 17.75
CA VAL A 49 2.14 0.49 17.69
C VAL A 49 3.64 0.56 17.45
N ARG A 50 4.02 1.11 16.31
CA ARG A 50 5.43 1.33 15.96
C ARG A 50 5.77 2.79 16.15
N LEU A 51 6.81 3.05 16.94
CA LEU A 51 7.38 4.37 17.12
C LEU A 51 8.81 4.41 16.59
N SER A 52 9.14 5.49 15.93
CA SER A 52 10.50 5.79 15.49
C SER A 52 10.74 7.29 15.49
N ARG A 53 11.98 7.68 15.24
CA ARG A 53 12.40 9.09 15.10
C ARG A 53 12.62 9.39 13.62
N SER A 54 12.14 10.55 13.13
CA SER A 54 12.47 10.99 11.77
C SER A 54 13.95 11.34 11.68
N LEU A 55 14.55 11.05 10.52
CA LEU A 55 15.91 11.44 10.18
C LEU A 55 15.87 12.60 9.19
N PRO A 56 16.82 13.57 9.28
CA PRO A 56 17.00 14.55 8.22
C PRO A 56 17.33 13.86 6.89
N VAL A 57 16.92 14.46 5.78
CA VAL A 57 17.19 13.93 4.42
C VAL A 57 18.69 13.76 4.17
N SER A 58 19.52 14.61 4.78
CA SER A 58 20.98 14.55 4.70
C SER A 58 21.62 13.43 5.54
N ALA A 59 20.89 12.77 6.44
CA ALA A 59 21.43 11.74 7.31
C ALA A 59 21.76 10.47 6.52
N LYS A 60 23.03 10.16 6.40
CA LYS A 60 23.51 8.86 5.94
C LYS A 60 23.43 7.85 7.11
N GLY A 61 22.31 7.16 7.28
CA GLY A 61 22.19 6.18 8.36
C GLY A 61 20.89 5.40 8.31
N SER A 62 20.90 4.21 8.90
CA SER A 62 19.71 3.39 9.10
C SER A 62 18.78 4.05 10.13
N ILE A 63 17.49 3.84 9.97
CA ILE A 63 16.47 4.23 10.95
C ILE A 63 16.90 3.73 12.33
N VAL A 64 17.16 4.65 13.25
CA VAL A 64 17.45 4.29 14.64
C VAL A 64 16.14 3.82 15.26
N SER A 65 15.90 2.52 15.19
CA SER A 65 14.85 1.85 15.95
C SER A 65 15.36 1.70 17.38
N GLY A 66 14.76 2.39 18.30
CA GLY A 66 15.13 2.27 19.70
C GLY A 66 14.95 3.60 20.41
N LEU A 67 13.71 4.03 20.56
CA LEU A 67 13.36 5.13 21.45
C LEU A 67 13.50 4.64 22.88
N ARG A 68 14.23 5.40 23.73
CA ARG A 68 14.36 5.06 25.14
C ARG A 68 13.03 5.33 25.85
N SER A 69 12.46 4.28 26.46
CA SER A 69 11.29 4.34 27.35
C SER A 69 10.14 5.25 26.86
N PRO A 70 9.53 4.96 25.71
CA PRO A 70 8.39 5.75 25.25
C PRO A 70 7.19 5.54 26.20
N ASP A 71 6.52 6.62 26.62
CA ASP A 71 5.20 6.55 27.26
C ASP A 71 4.14 6.55 26.17
N ILE A 72 3.45 5.41 25.98
CA ILE A 72 2.40 5.25 24.99
C ILE A 72 1.11 4.94 25.72
N ARG A 73 0.06 5.64 25.36
CA ARG A 73 -1.29 5.41 25.90
C ARG A 73 -2.27 5.20 24.74
N CYS A 74 -3.20 4.30 24.98
CA CYS A 74 -4.31 4.02 24.08
C CYS A 74 -5.65 4.18 24.81
N THR A 75 -6.62 4.79 24.14
CA THR A 75 -8.02 4.74 24.59
C THR A 75 -8.90 4.20 23.47
N VAL A 76 -9.95 3.47 23.85
CA VAL A 76 -11.04 3.05 22.97
C VAL A 76 -12.32 3.66 23.52
N ASN A 77 -12.96 4.53 22.72
CA ASN A 77 -14.13 5.33 23.16
C ASN A 77 -13.88 6.09 24.48
N GLY A 78 -12.66 6.64 24.65
CA GLY A 78 -12.24 7.34 25.85
C GLY A 78 -11.86 6.44 27.03
N THR A 79 -12.03 5.12 26.93
CA THR A 79 -11.65 4.17 27.99
C THR A 79 -10.21 3.73 27.77
N PRO A 80 -9.32 3.88 28.77
CA PRO A 80 -7.94 3.45 28.66
C PRO A 80 -7.79 1.94 28.44
N VAL A 81 -6.92 1.56 27.51
CA VAL A 81 -6.54 0.16 27.23
C VAL A 81 -5.04 -0.01 27.46
N SER A 82 -4.67 -1.09 28.17
CA SER A 82 -3.28 -1.36 28.49
C SER A 82 -2.50 -1.83 27.25
N LEU A 83 -1.35 -1.19 27.02
CA LEU A 83 -0.37 -1.67 26.05
C LEU A 83 0.65 -2.60 26.75
N GLN A 84 1.11 -3.56 25.98
CA GLN A 84 2.21 -4.47 26.34
C GLN A 84 3.42 -4.15 25.48
N TRP A 85 4.59 -4.50 25.97
CA TRP A 85 5.82 -4.43 25.21
C TRP A 85 6.49 -5.81 25.17
N THR A 86 7.07 -6.17 24.03
CA THR A 86 7.82 -7.43 23.91
C THR A 86 9.23 -7.19 23.39
N ALA A 87 10.21 -7.80 24.03
CA ALA A 87 11.59 -7.83 23.56
C ALA A 87 11.77 -8.86 22.43
N ASP A 88 10.97 -9.94 22.48
CA ASP A 88 11.05 -11.07 21.57
C ASP A 88 9.95 -10.99 20.49
N SER A 89 10.16 -11.67 19.37
CA SER A 89 9.13 -11.83 18.35
C SER A 89 8.07 -12.80 18.84
N LEU A 90 6.79 -12.36 18.79
CA LEU A 90 5.61 -13.19 19.04
C LEU A 90 4.87 -13.44 17.71
N PRO A 91 3.97 -14.43 17.62
CA PRO A 91 3.15 -14.62 16.44
C PRO A 91 2.41 -13.32 16.04
N GLY A 92 2.75 -12.76 14.88
CA GLY A 92 2.18 -11.51 14.37
C GLY A 92 2.71 -10.23 15.03
N VAL A 93 3.59 -10.29 16.04
CA VAL A 93 4.17 -9.11 16.70
C VAL A 93 5.69 -9.14 16.62
N PRO A 94 6.33 -8.23 15.87
CA PRO A 94 7.79 -8.17 15.78
C PRO A 94 8.44 -7.83 17.12
N ALA A 95 9.66 -8.31 17.31
CA ALA A 95 10.49 -7.96 18.49
C ALA A 95 10.63 -6.44 18.65
N GLY A 96 10.67 -5.96 19.89
CA GLY A 96 10.80 -4.55 20.23
C GLY A 96 9.54 -3.72 19.91
N SER A 97 8.38 -4.35 19.81
CA SER A 97 7.11 -3.67 19.52
C SER A 97 6.25 -3.46 20.76
N HIS A 98 5.51 -2.35 20.76
CA HIS A 98 4.36 -2.17 21.64
C HIS A 98 3.12 -2.70 20.96
N TYR A 99 2.27 -3.37 21.70
CA TYR A 99 1.04 -3.94 21.17
C TYR A 99 -0.06 -3.99 22.23
N LEU A 100 -1.28 -4.12 21.78
CA LEU A 100 -2.43 -4.40 22.63
C LEU A 100 -3.29 -5.48 21.95
N VAL A 101 -3.98 -6.25 22.78
CA VAL A 101 -4.96 -7.26 22.32
C VAL A 101 -6.32 -6.81 22.77
N THR A 102 -7.18 -6.52 21.79
CA THR A 102 -8.57 -6.10 22.05
C THR A 102 -9.47 -6.40 20.86
N ALA A 103 -10.70 -6.76 21.13
CA ALA A 103 -11.73 -6.93 20.10
C ALA A 103 -12.43 -5.58 19.88
N TYR A 104 -12.19 -4.97 18.74
CA TYR A 104 -12.86 -3.73 18.36
C TYR A 104 -14.25 -4.00 17.79
N ARG A 105 -15.17 -3.07 18.05
CA ARG A 105 -16.48 -2.99 17.39
C ARG A 105 -16.44 -1.99 16.26
N ASP A 106 -17.36 -2.12 15.33
CA ASP A 106 -17.55 -1.16 14.25
C ASP A 106 -17.94 0.20 14.84
N GLY A 107 -17.26 1.26 14.39
CA GLY A 107 -17.45 2.61 14.89
C GLY A 107 -16.65 2.96 16.15
N ASP A 108 -15.89 2.03 16.74
CA ASP A 108 -15.02 2.37 17.87
C ASP A 108 -14.01 3.45 17.50
N CYS A 109 -13.92 4.49 18.33
CA CYS A 109 -12.90 5.52 18.21
C CYS A 109 -11.66 5.10 19.01
N VAL A 110 -10.52 4.97 18.32
CA VAL A 110 -9.25 4.59 18.91
C VAL A 110 -8.30 5.78 18.86
N GLU A 111 -7.77 6.17 20.02
CA GLU A 111 -6.82 7.26 20.14
C GLU A 111 -5.52 6.77 20.76
N PHE A 112 -4.39 7.16 20.14
CA PHE A 112 -3.06 6.95 20.68
C PHE A 112 -2.39 8.28 21.01
N THR A 113 -1.70 8.30 22.13
CA THR A 113 -0.76 9.37 22.49
C THR A 113 0.60 8.76 22.79
N ALA A 114 1.66 9.42 22.37
CA ALA A 114 3.01 8.95 22.67
C ALA A 114 3.93 10.14 23.02
N SER A 115 4.80 9.94 24.00
CA SER A 115 5.84 10.90 24.36
C SER A 115 7.17 10.20 24.60
N VAL A 116 8.23 10.90 24.23
CA VAL A 116 9.62 10.46 24.40
C VAL A 116 10.44 11.67 24.82
N GLU A 117 11.39 11.50 25.73
CA GLU A 117 12.26 12.57 26.16
C GLU A 117 13.01 13.22 24.98
N GLY A 118 13.00 14.52 24.92
CA GLY A 118 13.65 15.32 23.87
C GLY A 118 12.88 15.42 22.54
N LEU A 119 11.66 14.87 22.46
CA LEU A 119 10.76 15.01 21.30
C LEU A 119 9.39 15.56 21.72
N MET A 120 8.70 16.24 20.81
CA MET A 120 7.32 16.68 21.06
C MET A 120 6.42 15.47 21.19
N ALA A 121 5.51 15.52 22.16
CA ALA A 121 4.47 14.50 22.32
C ALA A 121 3.52 14.52 21.10
N VAL A 122 3.10 13.33 20.67
CA VAL A 122 2.25 13.14 19.50
C VAL A 122 0.91 12.51 19.89
N SER A 123 -0.12 12.77 19.10
CA SER A 123 -1.41 12.11 19.23
C SER A 123 -2.02 11.85 17.86
N ALA A 124 -2.80 10.77 17.75
CA ALA A 124 -3.60 10.49 16.57
C ALA A 124 -4.82 9.67 16.95
N ALA A 125 -5.91 9.87 16.23
CA ALA A 125 -7.15 9.13 16.40
C ALA A 125 -7.64 8.59 15.07
N THR A 126 -8.41 7.51 15.13
CA THR A 126 -9.08 6.89 13.98
C THR A 126 -10.36 6.20 14.43
N VAL A 127 -11.24 5.93 13.47
CA VAL A 127 -12.48 5.16 13.71
C VAL A 127 -12.32 3.79 13.05
N ILE A 128 -12.75 2.75 13.75
CA ILE A 128 -12.75 1.38 13.20
C ILE A 128 -13.90 1.28 12.18
N PRO A 129 -13.60 1.01 10.91
CA PRO A 129 -14.64 0.89 9.89
C PRO A 129 -15.47 -0.38 10.11
N VAL A 130 -16.61 -0.46 9.46
CA VAL A 130 -17.41 -1.69 9.41
C VAL A 130 -16.69 -2.75 8.56
N SER A 131 -17.04 -4.00 8.77
CA SER A 131 -16.53 -5.11 7.97
C SER A 131 -16.91 -4.95 6.49
N PHE A 132 -16.07 -5.44 5.58
CA PHE A 132 -16.30 -5.39 4.13
C PHE A 132 -17.62 -6.11 3.79
N PRO A 133 -18.54 -5.47 3.05
CA PRO A 133 -19.90 -5.97 2.81
C PRO A 133 -19.94 -6.99 1.66
N LEU A 134 -19.12 -8.05 1.73
CA LEU A 134 -18.97 -9.07 0.72
C LEU A 134 -20.25 -9.91 0.55
N LEU A 135 -20.66 -10.12 -0.70
CA LEU A 135 -21.74 -11.04 -1.07
C LEU A 135 -21.21 -12.34 -1.66
N SER A 136 -20.28 -12.27 -2.62
CA SER A 136 -19.67 -13.45 -3.24
C SER A 136 -18.32 -13.15 -3.88
N VAL A 137 -17.51 -14.18 -4.01
CA VAL A 137 -16.28 -14.19 -4.82
C VAL A 137 -16.38 -15.34 -5.82
N GLU A 138 -16.08 -15.05 -7.07
CA GLU A 138 -15.99 -16.02 -8.16
C GLU A 138 -14.67 -15.82 -8.90
N MET A 139 -14.07 -16.90 -9.34
CA MET A 139 -12.89 -16.92 -10.18
C MET A 139 -13.22 -17.69 -11.46
N LYS A 140 -12.97 -17.10 -12.63
CA LYS A 140 -13.25 -17.71 -13.93
C LYS A 140 -12.27 -17.29 -15.00
N ARG A 141 -12.21 -18.06 -16.10
CA ARG A 141 -11.55 -17.61 -17.34
C ARG A 141 -12.45 -16.61 -18.05
N LYS A 142 -11.86 -15.53 -18.56
CA LYS A 142 -12.60 -14.53 -19.33
C LYS A 142 -12.95 -15.11 -20.71
N SER A 143 -14.24 -15.18 -21.03
CA SER A 143 -14.69 -15.84 -22.27
C SER A 143 -14.15 -15.20 -23.54
N SER A 144 -13.97 -13.88 -23.57
CA SER A 144 -13.39 -13.13 -24.69
C SER A 144 -11.87 -13.24 -24.78
N GLU A 145 -11.20 -13.58 -23.69
CA GLU A 145 -9.74 -13.69 -23.57
C GLU A 145 -9.37 -14.88 -22.68
N PRO A 146 -9.34 -16.12 -23.25
CA PRO A 146 -9.12 -17.34 -22.44
C PRO A 146 -7.79 -17.43 -21.68
N SER A 147 -6.80 -16.61 -22.07
CA SER A 147 -5.54 -16.42 -21.34
C SER A 147 -5.66 -15.50 -20.11
N THR A 148 -6.85 -14.97 -19.84
CA THR A 148 -7.10 -14.05 -18.73
C THR A 148 -7.92 -14.75 -17.66
N LEU A 149 -7.40 -14.75 -16.43
CA LEU A 149 -8.11 -15.11 -15.21
C LEU A 149 -8.79 -13.85 -14.66
N GLN A 150 -10.08 -13.93 -14.41
CA GLN A 150 -10.87 -12.84 -13.86
C GLN A 150 -11.43 -13.22 -12.50
N PHE A 151 -11.21 -12.35 -11.51
CA PHE A 151 -11.84 -12.39 -10.20
C PHE A 151 -13.04 -11.47 -10.19
N LEU A 152 -14.20 -11.98 -9.81
CA LEU A 152 -15.45 -11.25 -9.65
C LEU A 152 -15.76 -11.17 -8.16
N ILE A 153 -15.68 -9.97 -7.59
CA ILE A 153 -15.93 -9.71 -6.17
C ILE A 153 -17.20 -8.88 -6.07
N ARG A 154 -18.29 -9.53 -5.66
CA ARG A 154 -19.61 -8.88 -5.53
C ARG A 154 -19.82 -8.45 -4.10
N PHE A 155 -20.18 -7.17 -3.91
CA PHE A 155 -20.45 -6.58 -2.61
C PHE A 155 -21.57 -5.55 -2.70
N LYS A 156 -22.13 -5.16 -1.54
CA LYS A 156 -23.20 -4.16 -1.48
C LYS A 156 -22.79 -3.05 -0.52
N ASP A 157 -22.64 -1.88 -1.04
CA ASP A 157 -22.30 -0.69 -0.28
C ASP A 157 -23.47 -0.15 0.53
N GLU A 158 -23.20 0.59 1.61
CA GLU A 158 -24.20 1.20 2.51
C GLU A 158 -24.38 2.70 2.18
N SER A 159 -25.61 3.12 1.90
CA SER A 159 -25.91 4.49 1.44
C SER A 159 -25.84 5.58 2.52
N SER A 160 -25.72 5.20 3.79
CA SER A 160 -25.85 6.15 4.91
C SER A 160 -24.55 6.85 5.31
N ARG A 161 -23.42 6.44 4.76
CA ARG A 161 -22.09 6.95 5.09
C ARG A 161 -21.15 6.87 3.88
N THR A 162 -20.01 7.51 3.99
CA THR A 162 -18.90 7.35 3.04
C THR A 162 -18.00 6.21 3.51
N ASP A 163 -17.77 5.25 2.63
CA ASP A 163 -16.95 4.07 2.89
C ASP A 163 -15.72 4.03 1.97
N TYR A 164 -14.62 3.48 2.49
CA TYR A 164 -13.37 3.34 1.78
C TYR A 164 -12.94 1.88 1.81
N TYR A 165 -12.51 1.38 0.67
CA TYR A 165 -12.22 -0.03 0.49
C TYR A 165 -10.86 -0.26 -0.15
N ALA A 166 -10.30 -1.45 0.07
CA ALA A 166 -9.15 -1.90 -0.70
C ALA A 166 -9.17 -3.42 -0.93
N VAL A 167 -8.44 -3.84 -1.95
CA VAL A 167 -8.26 -5.26 -2.29
C VAL A 167 -6.82 -5.52 -2.68
N LYS A 168 -6.31 -6.69 -2.31
CA LYS A 168 -5.10 -7.28 -2.86
C LYS A 168 -5.35 -8.76 -3.13
N ILE A 169 -4.65 -9.31 -4.11
CA ILE A 169 -4.72 -10.73 -4.45
C ILE A 169 -3.33 -11.32 -4.32
N GLU A 170 -3.23 -12.40 -3.58
CA GLU A 170 -2.01 -13.19 -3.42
C GLU A 170 -2.13 -14.46 -4.26
N LYS A 171 -1.05 -14.79 -4.95
CA LYS A 171 -0.87 -16.06 -5.64
C LYS A 171 0.13 -16.91 -4.88
N LYS A 172 -0.21 -18.16 -4.65
CA LYS A 172 0.67 -19.16 -4.07
C LYS A 172 1.02 -20.19 -5.15
N LEU A 173 2.30 -20.40 -5.40
CA LEU A 173 2.82 -21.47 -6.23
C LEU A 173 3.34 -22.57 -5.31
N MET A 174 2.85 -23.77 -5.52
CA MET A 174 3.24 -24.95 -4.78
C MET A 174 3.96 -25.90 -5.74
N TYR A 175 5.21 -26.17 -5.45
CA TYR A 175 6.06 -27.03 -6.27
C TYR A 175 6.37 -28.34 -5.54
N TRP A 176 6.34 -29.43 -6.28
CA TRP A 176 6.92 -30.70 -5.90
C TRP A 176 7.99 -31.05 -6.93
N LYS A 177 9.26 -30.96 -6.54
CA LYS A 177 10.43 -31.28 -7.37
C LYS A 177 11.02 -32.57 -6.84
N ASN A 178 10.93 -33.65 -7.64
CA ASN A 178 11.34 -35.01 -7.21
C ASN A 178 10.78 -35.40 -5.83
N GLY A 179 9.52 -35.02 -5.55
CA GLY A 179 8.84 -35.25 -4.27
C GLY A 179 9.17 -34.28 -3.14
N VAL A 180 10.07 -33.33 -3.35
CA VAL A 180 10.38 -32.27 -2.36
C VAL A 180 9.43 -31.10 -2.55
N TYR A 181 8.69 -30.75 -1.49
CA TYR A 181 7.77 -29.61 -1.48
C TYR A 181 8.45 -28.29 -1.23
N SER A 182 8.04 -27.27 -1.98
CA SER A 182 8.34 -25.86 -1.72
C SER A 182 7.17 -24.96 -2.11
N GLU A 183 7.05 -23.77 -1.52
CA GLU A 183 6.04 -22.81 -1.90
C GLU A 183 6.62 -21.39 -2.03
N GLU A 184 6.02 -20.63 -2.93
CA GLU A 184 6.31 -19.22 -3.13
C GLU A 184 5.00 -18.43 -3.15
N ARG A 185 5.04 -17.19 -2.62
CA ARG A 185 3.86 -16.31 -2.56
C ARG A 185 4.19 -14.96 -3.17
N TYR A 186 3.28 -14.46 -3.98
CA TYR A 186 3.42 -13.19 -4.68
C TYR A 186 2.17 -12.36 -4.53
N LEU A 187 2.34 -11.05 -4.35
CA LEU A 187 1.26 -10.09 -4.58
C LEU A 187 1.11 -9.90 -6.09
N MET A 188 -0.14 -9.97 -6.57
CA MET A 188 -0.42 -9.89 -7.98
C MET A 188 -0.59 -8.46 -8.44
N ALA A 189 0.08 -8.11 -9.54
CA ALA A 189 -0.29 -6.97 -10.36
C ALA A 189 -1.54 -7.34 -11.19
N LEU A 190 -2.54 -6.46 -11.20
CA LEU A 190 -3.83 -6.68 -11.86
C LEU A 190 -3.99 -5.77 -13.08
N ASP A 191 -4.59 -6.29 -14.14
CA ASP A 191 -5.05 -5.49 -15.26
C ASP A 191 -6.45 -4.93 -14.94
N LEU A 192 -6.55 -3.61 -14.90
CA LEU A 192 -7.74 -2.87 -14.46
C LEU A 192 -8.65 -2.43 -15.62
N LYS A 193 -8.40 -2.86 -16.86
CA LYS A 193 -9.16 -2.43 -18.04
C LYS A 193 -10.67 -2.61 -17.91
N ASP A 194 -11.11 -3.64 -17.18
CA ASP A 194 -12.54 -3.93 -16.99
C ASP A 194 -13.09 -3.30 -15.69
N GLU A 195 -12.27 -2.51 -14.93
CA GLU A 195 -12.64 -2.02 -13.61
C GLU A 195 -12.58 -0.49 -13.51
N PRO A 196 -13.66 0.21 -13.94
CA PRO A 196 -13.70 1.67 -13.92
C PRO A 196 -13.74 2.28 -12.52
N LEU A 197 -14.02 1.49 -11.46
CA LEU A 197 -14.02 1.97 -10.09
C LEU A 197 -12.60 2.27 -9.60
N LEU A 198 -11.62 1.51 -10.06
CA LEU A 198 -10.21 1.70 -9.77
C LEU A 198 -9.51 2.66 -10.74
N ASP A 199 -10.22 3.15 -11.76
CA ASP A 199 -9.75 4.18 -12.66
C ASP A 199 -9.92 5.57 -12.01
N THR A 200 -8.99 5.90 -11.11
CA THR A 200 -9.05 7.12 -10.28
C THR A 200 -8.37 8.33 -10.89
N PHE A 201 -7.77 8.18 -12.07
CA PHE A 201 -7.06 9.26 -12.75
C PHE A 201 -7.94 9.90 -13.81
N SER A 202 -7.98 11.22 -13.83
CA SER A 202 -8.69 12.00 -14.85
C SER A 202 -7.83 13.17 -15.34
N GLY A 203 -7.95 13.52 -16.61
CA GLY A 203 -7.33 14.69 -17.19
C GLY A 203 -5.87 14.49 -17.65
N LEU A 204 -4.99 15.44 -17.31
CA LEU A 204 -3.58 15.43 -17.75
C LEU A 204 -2.78 14.24 -17.24
N ASP A 205 -3.13 13.73 -16.05
CA ASP A 205 -2.44 12.59 -15.44
C ASP A 205 -2.62 11.32 -16.30
N GLU A 206 -3.79 11.13 -16.93
CA GLU A 206 -4.05 10.00 -17.82
C GLU A 206 -3.18 10.02 -19.09
N MET A 207 -2.87 11.22 -19.57
CA MET A 207 -2.05 11.42 -20.77
C MET A 207 -0.55 11.26 -20.51
N LEU A 208 -0.10 11.57 -19.30
CA LEU A 208 1.31 11.61 -18.91
C LEU A 208 1.79 10.31 -18.22
N LEU A 209 0.88 9.51 -17.68
CA LEU A 209 1.18 8.30 -16.91
C LEU A 209 0.41 7.11 -17.48
N PRO A 210 0.91 6.49 -18.58
CA PRO A 210 0.21 5.39 -19.25
C PRO A 210 0.08 4.12 -18.41
N ASP A 211 0.99 3.91 -17.44
CA ASP A 211 1.02 2.72 -16.58
C ASP A 211 0.67 3.12 -15.15
N LYS A 212 -0.59 2.90 -14.77
CA LYS A 212 -1.09 3.17 -13.42
C LYS A 212 -0.71 2.03 -12.48
N GLU A 213 0.29 2.26 -11.65
CA GLU A 213 0.70 1.30 -10.64
C GLU A 213 0.18 1.72 -9.26
N PHE A 214 -0.54 0.81 -8.61
CA PHE A 214 -0.87 0.97 -7.20
C PHE A 214 0.31 0.53 -6.33
N TYR A 215 0.67 1.37 -5.36
CA TYR A 215 1.75 1.08 -4.43
C TYR A 215 1.56 -0.30 -3.77
N GLN A 216 2.55 -1.17 -3.92
CA GLN A 216 2.54 -2.55 -3.40
C GLN A 216 1.34 -3.41 -3.86
N ASN A 217 0.77 -3.15 -5.04
CA ASN A 217 -0.39 -3.89 -5.56
C ASN A 217 -1.57 -3.95 -4.57
N LEU A 218 -1.76 -2.88 -3.80
CA LEU A 218 -2.94 -2.67 -2.96
C LEU A 218 -3.88 -1.71 -3.68
N TYR A 219 -4.97 -2.21 -4.23
CA TYR A 219 -5.95 -1.46 -5.01
C TYR A 219 -7.02 -0.92 -4.08
N PHE A 220 -7.24 0.38 -4.05
CA PHE A 220 -8.18 1.04 -3.12
C PHE A 220 -9.08 2.04 -3.86
N TRP A 221 -10.28 2.24 -3.31
CA TRP A 221 -11.31 3.14 -3.86
C TRP A 221 -12.20 3.70 -2.75
N ASP A 222 -12.98 4.73 -3.06
CA ASP A 222 -14.09 5.23 -2.27
C ASP A 222 -15.43 4.80 -2.90
N ASP A 223 -16.51 5.01 -2.16
CA ASP A 223 -17.86 4.61 -2.56
C ASP A 223 -18.59 5.65 -3.43
N GLU A 224 -17.98 6.79 -3.77
CA GLU A 224 -18.66 7.92 -4.45
C GLU A 224 -19.45 7.46 -5.68
N LYS A 225 -18.90 6.56 -6.50
CA LYS A 225 -19.55 6.08 -7.73
C LYS A 225 -20.60 4.97 -7.47
N ILE A 226 -20.55 4.32 -6.33
CA ILE A 226 -21.33 3.10 -6.04
C ILE A 226 -22.18 3.21 -4.76
N GLN A 227 -22.25 4.37 -4.14
CA GLN A 227 -22.92 4.59 -2.86
C GLN A 227 -24.32 3.97 -2.81
N GLY A 228 -24.55 3.09 -1.84
CA GLY A 228 -25.78 2.36 -1.63
C GLY A 228 -26.13 1.31 -2.69
N LYS A 229 -25.21 1.00 -3.61
CA LYS A 229 -25.44 0.06 -4.69
C LYS A 229 -24.73 -1.27 -4.47
N GLU A 230 -25.26 -2.28 -5.10
CA GLU A 230 -24.54 -3.52 -5.32
C GLU A 230 -23.59 -3.35 -6.49
N TYR A 231 -22.34 -3.80 -6.31
CA TYR A 231 -21.30 -3.71 -7.31
C TYR A 231 -20.51 -5.01 -7.45
N THR A 232 -19.93 -5.22 -8.61
CA THR A 232 -19.04 -6.36 -8.87
C THR A 232 -17.72 -5.86 -9.44
N LEU A 233 -16.66 -5.92 -8.63
CA LEU A 233 -15.30 -5.67 -9.11
C LEU A 233 -14.88 -6.77 -10.09
N ARG A 234 -14.21 -6.35 -11.18
CA ARG A 234 -13.68 -7.22 -12.24
C ARG A 234 -12.18 -7.06 -12.34
N LEU A 235 -11.46 -7.89 -11.66
CA LEU A 235 -10.00 -7.82 -11.54
C LEU A 235 -9.37 -8.91 -12.41
N ASN A 236 -8.57 -8.52 -13.38
CA ASN A 236 -7.98 -9.42 -14.36
C ASN A 236 -6.50 -9.69 -14.07
N THR A 237 -6.05 -10.86 -14.43
CA THR A 237 -4.62 -11.24 -14.46
C THR A 237 -4.39 -12.31 -15.51
N SER A 238 -3.13 -12.61 -15.83
CA SER A 238 -2.81 -13.71 -16.72
C SER A 238 -3.20 -15.06 -16.10
N TYR A 239 -3.93 -15.87 -16.86
CA TYR A 239 -4.17 -17.26 -16.52
C TYR A 239 -2.94 -18.11 -16.83
N GLY A 240 -2.63 -19.02 -15.95
CA GLY A 240 -1.66 -20.09 -16.18
C GLY A 240 -2.14 -21.36 -15.53
N ALA A 241 -2.25 -22.43 -16.29
CA ALA A 241 -2.67 -23.72 -15.80
C ALA A 241 -1.72 -24.29 -14.73
N ASP A 242 -2.20 -25.19 -13.90
CA ASP A 242 -1.37 -26.11 -13.15
C ASP A 242 -0.64 -27.01 -14.15
N TYR A 243 0.54 -27.47 -13.81
CA TYR A 243 1.31 -28.32 -14.73
C TYR A 243 2.08 -29.40 -14.00
N GLU A 244 2.33 -30.47 -14.73
CA GLU A 244 3.22 -31.55 -14.38
C GLU A 244 4.12 -31.82 -15.56
N THR A 245 5.43 -31.83 -15.37
CA THR A 245 6.39 -31.98 -16.45
C THR A 245 7.69 -32.61 -15.98
N ASP A 246 8.33 -33.28 -16.89
CA ASP A 246 9.68 -33.84 -16.71
C ASP A 246 10.68 -32.97 -17.47
N TYR A 247 11.69 -32.50 -16.77
CA TYR A 247 12.84 -31.81 -17.36
C TYR A 247 14.01 -32.79 -17.47
N GLU A 248 14.67 -32.79 -18.62
CA GLU A 248 15.89 -33.58 -18.85
C GLU A 248 17.04 -32.65 -19.18
N TRP A 249 18.08 -32.65 -18.35
CA TRP A 249 19.31 -31.85 -18.54
C TRP A 249 20.50 -32.82 -18.60
N GLY A 250 20.79 -33.35 -19.79
CA GLY A 250 21.81 -34.39 -19.95
C GLY A 250 21.35 -35.70 -19.29
N GLU A 251 22.08 -36.18 -18.27
CA GLU A 251 21.71 -37.39 -17.51
C GLU A 251 20.79 -37.13 -16.33
N GLU A 252 20.57 -35.86 -15.94
CA GLU A 252 19.69 -35.49 -14.84
C GLU A 252 18.24 -35.37 -15.32
N LYS A 253 17.35 -36.01 -14.57
CA LYS A 253 15.89 -35.93 -14.77
C LYS A 253 15.27 -35.30 -13.55
N GLU A 254 14.43 -34.30 -13.77
CA GLU A 254 13.68 -33.62 -12.71
C GLU A 254 12.17 -33.69 -13.02
N HIS A 255 11.42 -34.33 -12.13
CA HIS A 255 9.97 -34.34 -12.19
C HIS A 255 9.40 -33.16 -11.38
N VAL A 256 8.62 -32.28 -12.02
CA VAL A 256 8.07 -31.08 -11.41
C VAL A 256 6.57 -31.04 -11.55
N VAL A 257 5.89 -30.93 -10.41
CA VAL A 257 4.45 -30.61 -10.34
C VAL A 257 4.31 -29.22 -9.77
N CYS A 258 3.56 -28.36 -10.44
CA CYS A 258 3.24 -27.02 -9.97
C CYS A 258 1.72 -26.84 -9.88
N LYS A 259 1.25 -26.51 -8.67
CA LYS A 259 -0.14 -26.10 -8.42
C LYS A 259 -0.21 -24.67 -7.98
N LYS A 260 -1.30 -24.00 -8.33
CA LYS A 260 -1.53 -22.59 -8.03
C LYS A 260 -2.77 -22.44 -7.16
N GLN A 261 -2.67 -21.53 -6.19
CA GLN A 261 -3.82 -21.09 -5.39
C GLN A 261 -3.82 -19.56 -5.30
N TYR A 262 -5.01 -19.02 -5.08
CA TYR A 262 -5.22 -17.58 -4.96
C TYR A 262 -5.95 -17.26 -3.66
N ARG A 263 -5.61 -16.11 -3.05
CA ARG A 263 -6.30 -15.60 -1.87
C ARG A 263 -6.58 -14.13 -2.05
N ILE A 264 -7.82 -13.73 -1.81
CA ILE A 264 -8.25 -12.34 -1.88
C ILE A 264 -8.32 -11.79 -0.47
N SER A 265 -7.67 -10.65 -0.26
CA SER A 265 -7.76 -9.86 0.96
C SER A 265 -8.55 -8.61 0.66
N LEU A 266 -9.67 -8.41 1.35
CA LEU A 266 -10.58 -7.28 1.24
C LEU A 266 -10.47 -6.44 2.50
N TYR A 267 -10.39 -5.13 2.34
CA TYR A 267 -10.25 -4.20 3.43
C TYR A 267 -11.38 -3.17 3.39
N SER A 268 -11.97 -2.89 4.55
CA SER A 268 -12.60 -1.61 4.81
C SER A 268 -11.59 -0.72 5.51
N LEU A 269 -11.51 0.54 5.12
CA LEU A 269 -10.50 1.49 5.57
C LEU A 269 -11.18 2.67 6.26
N SER A 270 -10.52 3.24 7.26
CA SER A 270 -10.85 4.57 7.73
C SER A 270 -10.45 5.64 6.70
N GLU A 271 -11.02 6.83 6.79
CA GLU A 271 -10.66 7.95 5.91
C GLU A 271 -9.15 8.26 5.98
N GLU A 272 -8.55 8.17 7.17
CA GLU A 272 -7.12 8.43 7.35
C GLU A 272 -6.26 7.41 6.61
N CYS A 273 -6.65 6.11 6.64
CA CYS A 273 -5.99 5.07 5.86
C CYS A 273 -6.08 5.34 4.37
N TYR A 274 -7.27 5.64 3.87
CA TYR A 274 -7.50 5.93 2.45
C TYR A 274 -6.68 7.14 1.99
N ARG A 275 -6.71 8.25 2.72
CA ARG A 275 -5.95 9.46 2.39
C ARG A 275 -4.44 9.22 2.39
N TYR A 276 -3.97 8.40 3.33
CA TYR A 276 -2.55 8.02 3.38
C TYR A 276 -2.15 7.18 2.16
N LEU A 277 -2.92 6.16 1.81
CA LEU A 277 -2.66 5.33 0.62
C LEU A 277 -2.69 6.16 -0.66
N LYS A 278 -3.67 7.07 -0.77
CA LYS A 278 -3.74 7.99 -1.91
C LYS A 278 -2.48 8.87 -2.00
N SER A 279 -2.01 9.41 -0.88
CA SER A 279 -0.79 10.22 -0.87
C SER A 279 0.47 9.41 -1.24
N LEU A 280 0.56 8.14 -0.86
CA LEU A 280 1.64 7.25 -1.27
C LEU A 280 1.59 6.95 -2.77
N ASN A 281 0.40 6.69 -3.31
CA ASN A 281 0.21 6.49 -4.74
C ASN A 281 0.58 7.72 -5.55
N ASP A 282 0.14 8.90 -5.10
CA ASP A 282 0.48 10.17 -5.75
C ASP A 282 2.00 10.41 -5.81
N GLN A 283 2.73 9.98 -4.78
CA GLN A 283 4.20 10.06 -4.77
C GLN A 283 4.84 9.02 -5.69
N HIS A 284 4.34 7.79 -5.66
CA HIS A 284 4.88 6.69 -6.47
C HIS A 284 4.65 6.92 -7.97
N SER A 285 3.46 7.37 -8.33
CA SER A 285 3.08 7.63 -9.72
C SER A 285 3.61 8.96 -10.27
N ASN A 286 4.16 9.83 -9.44
CA ASN A 286 4.63 11.12 -9.86
C ASN A 286 6.06 11.06 -10.45
N GLN A 287 6.20 10.47 -11.63
CA GLN A 287 7.47 10.42 -12.37
C GLN A 287 8.03 11.80 -12.73
N LEU A 288 7.18 12.83 -12.79
CA LEU A 288 7.59 14.21 -13.03
C LEU A 288 8.38 14.78 -11.85
N THR A 289 8.22 14.24 -10.64
CA THR A 289 9.01 14.61 -9.46
C THR A 289 10.47 14.20 -9.62
N SER A 290 10.75 13.08 -10.27
CA SER A 290 12.12 12.62 -10.55
C SER A 290 12.84 13.49 -11.60
N SER A 291 12.09 14.22 -12.42
CA SER A 291 12.62 15.19 -13.41
C SER A 291 12.61 16.64 -12.92
N GLU A 292 12.36 16.86 -11.62
CA GLU A 292 12.31 18.20 -11.00
C GLU A 292 11.23 19.13 -11.58
N LEU A 293 10.28 18.61 -12.35
CA LEU A 293 9.23 19.39 -13.03
C LEU A 293 7.93 19.52 -12.23
N ALA A 294 7.79 18.77 -11.13
CA ALA A 294 6.60 18.81 -10.28
C ALA A 294 6.97 19.03 -8.80
N PRO A 295 6.15 19.75 -8.04
CA PRO A 295 6.39 19.95 -6.61
C PRO A 295 6.28 18.61 -5.86
N ILE A 296 7.18 18.39 -4.91
CA ILE A 296 7.12 17.26 -3.98
C ILE A 296 5.83 17.37 -3.17
N ARG A 297 4.96 16.37 -3.26
CA ARG A 297 3.76 16.28 -2.43
C ARG A 297 4.10 15.58 -1.12
N PRO A 298 3.78 16.17 0.04
CA PRO A 298 4.02 15.53 1.32
C PRO A 298 3.09 14.31 1.49
N THR A 299 3.61 13.25 2.12
CA THR A 299 2.78 12.13 2.55
C THR A 299 1.75 12.60 3.59
N TYR A 300 0.50 12.19 3.45
CA TYR A 300 -0.53 12.48 4.43
C TYR A 300 -0.16 11.91 5.80
N THR A 301 -0.51 12.62 6.86
CA THR A 301 -0.40 12.16 8.25
C THR A 301 -1.57 12.68 9.07
N ASN A 302 -2.12 11.87 9.97
CA ASN A 302 -3.04 12.30 11.01
C ASN A 302 -2.39 12.37 12.39
N VAL A 303 -1.07 12.17 12.47
CA VAL A 303 -0.30 12.27 13.71
C VAL A 303 0.00 13.73 14.02
N ARG A 304 -0.66 14.31 15.00
CA ARG A 304 -0.42 15.67 15.46
C ARG A 304 0.96 15.80 16.06
N ASN A 305 1.68 16.87 15.73
CA ASN A 305 3.07 17.18 16.14
C ASN A 305 4.09 16.12 15.71
N GLY A 306 3.74 15.19 14.83
CA GLY A 306 4.61 14.11 14.38
C GLY A 306 4.37 13.70 12.94
N LEU A 307 4.78 12.50 12.58
CA LEU A 307 4.63 11.89 11.28
C LEU A 307 4.05 10.48 11.43
N GLY A 308 3.59 9.91 10.32
CA GLY A 308 3.07 8.55 10.27
C GLY A 308 1.56 8.48 10.15
N LEU A 309 0.97 7.37 10.57
CA LEU A 309 -0.44 7.09 10.43
C LEU A 309 -0.98 6.25 11.58
N VAL A 310 -2.12 6.64 12.12
CA VAL A 310 -3.01 5.77 12.88
C VAL A 310 -4.30 5.62 12.07
N GLY A 311 -4.50 4.45 11.47
CA GLY A 311 -5.60 4.22 10.55
C GLY A 311 -6.36 2.95 10.85
N GLY A 312 -7.67 3.07 11.13
CA GLY A 312 -8.55 1.94 11.33
C GLY A 312 -8.71 1.11 10.07
N CYS A 313 -8.67 -0.21 10.18
CA CYS A 313 -8.99 -1.08 9.05
C CYS A 313 -9.60 -2.39 9.51
N ARG A 314 -10.49 -2.95 8.68
CA ARG A 314 -11.02 -4.31 8.82
C ARG A 314 -10.49 -5.14 7.68
N LEU A 315 -9.99 -6.32 8.00
CA LEU A 315 -9.50 -7.29 7.02
C LEU A 315 -10.45 -8.48 6.96
N MET A 316 -10.90 -8.81 5.76
CA MET A 316 -11.56 -10.06 5.42
C MET A 316 -10.71 -10.78 4.38
N GLN A 317 -10.45 -12.07 4.57
CA GLN A 317 -9.71 -12.88 3.63
C GLN A 317 -10.54 -14.09 3.22
N THR A 318 -10.45 -14.47 1.94
CA THR A 318 -10.95 -15.77 1.50
C THR A 318 -10.01 -16.89 1.98
N ASP A 319 -10.51 -18.10 2.01
CA ASP A 319 -9.63 -19.26 1.97
C ASP A 319 -8.79 -19.25 0.69
N TRP A 320 -7.75 -20.09 0.65
CA TRP A 320 -7.01 -20.33 -0.56
C TRP A 320 -7.89 -21.05 -1.58
N MET A 321 -8.14 -20.41 -2.71
CA MET A 321 -8.93 -20.95 -3.83
C MET A 321 -7.99 -21.66 -4.80
N ASP A 322 -8.30 -22.91 -5.13
CA ASP A 322 -7.56 -23.66 -6.12
C ASP A 322 -7.67 -23.04 -7.51
N ASN A 323 -6.64 -23.21 -8.32
CA ASN A 323 -6.66 -22.81 -9.72
C ASN A 323 -7.80 -23.49 -10.48
N LEU A 324 -8.26 -22.87 -11.57
CA LEU A 324 -9.26 -23.47 -12.44
C LEU A 324 -8.67 -24.72 -13.10
N LYS A 325 -9.49 -25.76 -13.17
CA LYS A 325 -9.14 -26.96 -13.95
C LYS A 325 -9.16 -26.62 -15.43
N GLU A 326 -8.26 -27.20 -16.18
CA GLU A 326 -8.39 -27.23 -17.64
C GLU A 326 -9.53 -28.17 -18.01
N ASP A 327 -10.48 -27.67 -18.83
CA ASP A 327 -11.56 -28.48 -19.41
C ASP A 327 -11.03 -29.32 -20.56
#